data_59e3b7fce4a3b86d51695291c1bf7d23
#
_entry.id   59e3b7fce4a3b86d51695291c1bf7d23
#
_cell.length_a   1.000
_cell.length_b   1.000
_cell.length_c   1.000
_cell.angle_alpha   90.00
_cell.angle_beta   90.00
_cell.angle_gamma   90.00
#
_symmetry.space_group_name_H-M   'P 1'
#
loop_
_entity.id
_entity.type
_entity.pdbx_description
1 polymer ?
#
loop_
_entity_poly.entity_id
_entity_poly.type
_entity_poly.pdbx_seq_one_letter_code
_entity_poly.pdbx_strand_id
1 'polypeptide(L)'
;MKAPQAKSVFYKADNILEVKGMTTKQKTKTKKIVDIVVNVILWIFVALCVFVTIVAVSASANAKNVPTIGGKCYLSVLSESMNADKPEGVSADKPKGFKQGSLIVGKYIASDDSAIDALSVGDIVTFEWDINKNGTIEKGEYNTHRIVKIDRDASGKVTSVTTQGDNRQMAIGTEVVSRGALIAVYTGKEIGGIGGALSFLSSRLGFGLCILLPLAAFFIYQLVVFIRTVISVKNDGKKMITQADEELIKQRAIEEYLRKQEENKKD
;
A
#
# COMPACT_ATOMS: atom_id res chain seq x y z
N MET A 1 -60.16 41.13 -29.72
CA MET A 1 -58.99 40.61 -30.50
C MET A 1 -57.78 40.52 -29.61
N LYS A 2 -57.21 39.30 -29.49
CA LYS A 2 -55.88 38.89 -29.12
C LYS A 2 -55.36 39.09 -27.71
N ALA A 3 -55.42 38.03 -26.91
CA ALA A 3 -54.45 37.72 -25.94
C ALA A 3 -53.91 36.26 -26.19
N PRO A 4 -52.78 36.10 -26.89
CA PRO A 4 -52.11 34.81 -26.91
C PRO A 4 -50.60 34.85 -26.51
N GLN A 5 -50.07 35.85 -25.80
CA GLN A 5 -48.64 35.90 -25.47
C GLN A 5 -48.29 35.38 -24.07
N ALA A 6 -49.21 35.31 -23.13
CA ALA A 6 -48.88 34.88 -21.75
C ALA A 6 -48.57 33.38 -21.63
N LYS A 7 -49.24 32.51 -22.40
CA LYS A 7 -49.02 31.05 -22.32
C LYS A 7 -47.65 30.57 -22.81
N SER A 8 -47.04 31.23 -23.79
CA SER A 8 -45.73 30.83 -24.35
C SER A 8 -44.58 31.18 -23.44
N VAL A 9 -44.69 32.23 -22.63
CA VAL A 9 -43.67 32.65 -21.68
C VAL A 9 -43.63 31.70 -20.46
N PHE A 10 -44.81 31.28 -19.98
CA PHE A 10 -44.91 30.30 -18.88
C PHE A 10 -44.32 28.93 -19.29
N TYR A 11 -44.63 28.42 -20.47
CA TYR A 11 -44.11 27.15 -20.97
C TYR A 11 -42.58 27.16 -21.14
N LYS A 12 -42.01 28.30 -21.49
CA LYS A 12 -40.54 28.46 -21.62
C LYS A 12 -39.86 28.57 -20.27
N ALA A 13 -40.51 29.17 -19.28
CA ALA A 13 -39.99 29.27 -17.90
C ALA A 13 -39.98 27.90 -17.20
N ASP A 14 -41.04 27.10 -17.35
CA ASP A 14 -41.13 25.75 -16.76
C ASP A 14 -40.09 24.81 -17.36
N ASN A 15 -39.85 24.83 -18.67
CA ASN A 15 -38.80 24.06 -19.34
C ASN A 15 -37.38 24.47 -18.88
N ILE A 16 -37.13 25.76 -18.64
CA ILE A 16 -35.81 26.23 -18.16
C ILE A 16 -35.58 25.80 -16.71
N LEU A 17 -36.61 25.80 -15.86
CA LEU A 17 -36.53 25.36 -14.48
C LEU A 17 -36.33 23.84 -14.38
N GLU A 18 -37.01 23.07 -15.24
CA GLU A 18 -36.87 21.61 -15.30
C GLU A 18 -35.48 21.19 -15.80
N VAL A 19 -34.93 21.82 -16.84
CA VAL A 19 -33.58 21.59 -17.34
C VAL A 19 -32.53 22.01 -16.29
N LYS A 20 -32.76 23.10 -15.57
CA LYS A 20 -31.84 23.55 -14.49
C LYS A 20 -31.90 22.62 -13.27
N GLY A 21 -33.08 22.06 -12.96
CA GLY A 21 -33.26 21.05 -11.92
C GLY A 21 -32.61 19.72 -12.28
N MET A 22 -32.67 19.28 -13.53
CA MET A 22 -32.00 18.06 -14.01
C MET A 22 -30.48 18.19 -14.00
N THR A 23 -29.93 19.33 -14.43
CA THR A 23 -28.48 19.56 -14.41
C THR A 23 -27.90 19.64 -12.99
N THR A 24 -28.63 20.20 -12.04
CA THR A 24 -28.23 20.24 -10.62
C THR A 24 -28.28 18.84 -9.99
N LYS A 25 -29.32 18.05 -10.28
CA LYS A 25 -29.47 16.68 -9.77
C LYS A 25 -28.41 15.73 -10.33
N GLN A 26 -28.03 15.92 -11.58
CA GLN A 26 -26.94 15.16 -12.22
C GLN A 26 -25.57 15.53 -11.66
N LYS A 27 -25.24 16.81 -11.45
CA LYS A 27 -24.03 17.27 -10.78
C LYS A 27 -23.89 16.75 -9.36
N THR A 28 -25.01 16.67 -8.60
CA THR A 28 -24.99 16.12 -7.23
C THR A 28 -24.75 14.61 -7.21
N LYS A 29 -25.29 13.85 -8.17
CA LYS A 29 -25.05 12.42 -8.31
C LYS A 29 -23.58 12.13 -8.67
N THR A 30 -23.02 12.86 -9.64
CA THR A 30 -21.62 12.73 -10.05
C THR A 30 -20.68 13.04 -8.89
N LYS A 31 -20.96 14.10 -8.11
CA LYS A 31 -20.15 14.44 -6.93
C LYS A 31 -20.18 13.32 -5.89
N LYS A 32 -21.34 12.74 -5.58
CA LYS A 32 -21.46 11.62 -4.65
C LYS A 32 -20.68 10.38 -5.12
N ILE A 33 -20.72 10.07 -6.42
CA ILE A 33 -19.95 8.94 -6.99
C ILE A 33 -18.46 9.20 -6.85
N VAL A 34 -17.99 10.40 -7.18
CA VAL A 34 -16.56 10.78 -7.02
C VAL A 34 -16.15 10.68 -5.56
N ASP A 35 -16.95 11.18 -4.63
CA ASP A 35 -16.64 11.09 -3.19
C ASP A 35 -16.54 9.62 -2.70
N ILE A 36 -17.44 8.75 -3.18
CA ILE A 36 -17.39 7.32 -2.86
C ILE A 36 -16.12 6.68 -3.43
N VAL A 37 -15.80 6.94 -4.70
CA VAL A 37 -14.60 6.39 -5.36
C VAL A 37 -13.34 6.84 -4.65
N VAL A 38 -13.23 8.13 -4.31
CA VAL A 38 -12.07 8.67 -3.57
C VAL A 38 -11.94 8.01 -2.20
N ASN A 39 -13.05 7.83 -1.48
CA ASN A 39 -13.02 7.15 -0.18
C ASN A 39 -12.61 5.67 -0.29
N VAL A 40 -13.09 4.94 -1.29
CA VAL A 40 -12.69 3.54 -1.53
C VAL A 40 -11.20 3.45 -1.82
N ILE A 41 -10.67 4.30 -2.70
CA ILE A 41 -9.23 4.36 -3.00
C ILE A 41 -8.42 4.67 -1.73
N LEU A 42 -8.89 5.60 -0.91
CA LEU A 42 -8.27 5.94 0.37
C LEU A 42 -8.17 4.71 1.29
N TRP A 43 -9.28 3.98 1.49
CA TRP A 43 -9.29 2.81 2.35
C TRP A 43 -8.38 1.69 1.85
N ILE A 44 -8.33 1.47 0.52
CA ILE A 44 -7.38 0.53 -0.09
C ILE A 44 -5.94 0.98 0.19
N PHE A 45 -5.64 2.27 0.06
CA PHE A 45 -4.32 2.81 0.35
C PHE A 45 -3.94 2.67 1.83
N VAL A 46 -4.85 2.96 2.75
CA VAL A 46 -4.64 2.76 4.19
C VAL A 46 -4.37 1.28 4.50
N ALA A 47 -5.14 0.36 3.93
CA ALA A 47 -4.93 -1.07 4.09
C ALA A 47 -3.55 -1.51 3.57
N LEU A 48 -3.09 -0.97 2.44
CA LEU A 48 -1.75 -1.22 1.90
C LEU A 48 -0.66 -0.70 2.85
N CYS A 49 -0.79 0.51 3.38
CA CYS A 49 0.15 1.07 4.35
C CYS A 49 0.24 0.21 5.62
N VAL A 50 -0.89 -0.23 6.15
CA VAL A 50 -0.94 -1.13 7.32
C VAL A 50 -0.25 -2.45 7.00
N PHE A 51 -0.52 -3.05 5.84
CA PHE A 51 0.12 -4.29 5.41
C PHE A 51 1.64 -4.14 5.32
N VAL A 52 2.13 -3.10 4.64
CA VAL A 52 3.59 -2.83 4.52
C VAL A 52 4.22 -2.62 5.90
N THR A 53 3.53 -1.93 6.81
CA THR A 53 4.00 -1.73 8.19
C THR A 53 4.12 -3.06 8.93
N ILE A 54 3.12 -3.95 8.83
CA ILE A 54 3.16 -5.28 9.46
C ILE A 54 4.35 -6.09 8.92
N VAL A 55 4.58 -6.08 7.61
CA VAL A 55 5.72 -6.77 6.99
C VAL A 55 7.05 -6.20 7.49
N ALA A 56 7.19 -4.88 7.53
CA ALA A 56 8.41 -4.21 8.00
C ALA A 56 8.69 -4.49 9.48
N VAL A 57 7.67 -4.43 10.34
CA VAL A 57 7.79 -4.74 11.77
C VAL A 57 8.15 -6.22 11.97
N SER A 58 7.51 -7.13 11.22
CA SER A 58 7.80 -8.57 11.32
C SER A 58 9.24 -8.90 10.91
N ALA A 59 9.79 -8.20 9.92
CA ALA A 59 11.19 -8.32 9.54
C ALA A 59 12.14 -7.79 10.61
N SER A 60 11.80 -6.68 11.25
CA SER A 60 12.63 -6.08 12.29
C SER A 60 12.58 -6.84 13.63
N ALA A 61 11.62 -7.73 13.81
CA ALA A 61 11.40 -8.49 15.04
C ALA A 61 12.34 -9.71 15.19
N ASN A 62 13.12 -10.07 14.17
CA ASN A 62 14.04 -11.20 14.24
C ASN A 62 15.47 -10.79 13.85
N ALA A 63 16.46 -11.56 14.38
CA ALA A 63 17.88 -11.26 14.21
C ALA A 63 18.37 -11.25 12.75
N LYS A 64 17.64 -11.92 11.85
CA LYS A 64 17.99 -12.05 10.44
C LYS A 64 17.30 -11.02 9.54
N ASN A 65 16.45 -10.16 10.11
CA ASN A 65 15.72 -9.12 9.39
C ASN A 65 14.89 -9.62 8.19
N VAL A 66 14.38 -10.84 8.25
CA VAL A 66 13.49 -11.41 7.21
C VAL A 66 12.02 -11.30 7.61
N PRO A 67 11.10 -10.99 6.67
CA PRO A 67 9.67 -10.98 6.97
C PRO A 67 9.21 -12.34 7.47
N THR A 68 8.80 -12.42 8.75
CA THR A 68 8.43 -13.68 9.40
C THR A 68 7.09 -13.54 10.10
N ILE A 69 6.10 -14.35 9.70
CA ILE A 69 4.77 -14.38 10.30
C ILE A 69 4.42 -15.84 10.64
N GLY A 70 4.12 -16.09 11.91
CA GLY A 70 3.77 -17.44 12.36
C GLY A 70 4.87 -18.48 12.13
N GLY A 71 6.15 -18.09 12.30
CA GLY A 71 7.29 -18.97 12.09
C GLY A 71 7.64 -19.27 10.62
N LYS A 72 6.96 -18.61 9.67
CA LYS A 72 7.20 -18.72 8.23
C LYS A 72 7.84 -17.46 7.69
N CYS A 73 8.88 -17.61 6.87
CA CYS A 73 9.53 -16.52 6.13
C CYS A 73 8.90 -16.41 4.74
N TYR A 74 8.75 -15.17 4.28
CA TYR A 74 8.23 -14.84 2.95
C TYR A 74 9.33 -14.09 2.19
N LEU A 75 9.88 -14.73 1.17
CA LEU A 75 11.10 -14.28 0.48
C LEU A 75 10.86 -14.13 -1.02
N SER A 76 11.23 -12.98 -1.56
CA SER A 76 11.14 -12.72 -3.00
C SER A 76 12.34 -13.33 -3.72
N VAL A 77 12.09 -14.04 -4.80
CA VAL A 77 13.11 -14.65 -5.63
C VAL A 77 13.60 -13.65 -6.68
N LEU A 78 14.87 -13.26 -6.59
CA LEU A 78 15.48 -12.22 -7.42
C LEU A 78 16.30 -12.75 -8.59
N SER A 79 16.60 -14.06 -8.62
CA SER A 79 17.45 -14.69 -9.63
C SER A 79 16.88 -16.01 -10.13
N GLU A 80 17.40 -16.49 -11.25
CA GLU A 80 17.04 -17.77 -11.86
C GLU A 80 17.92 -18.93 -11.35
N SER A 81 18.70 -18.74 -10.29
CA SER A 81 19.65 -19.74 -9.78
C SER A 81 19.01 -21.05 -9.33
N MET A 82 17.72 -21.03 -9.00
CA MET A 82 16.95 -22.22 -8.60
C MET A 82 15.91 -22.65 -9.65
N ASN A 83 15.85 -21.98 -10.80
CA ASN A 83 14.91 -22.33 -11.87
C ASN A 83 15.50 -23.42 -12.77
N ALA A 84 15.45 -24.65 -12.30
CA ALA A 84 15.81 -25.84 -13.05
C ALA A 84 15.06 -27.06 -12.50
N ASP A 85 15.13 -28.15 -13.22
CA ASP A 85 14.68 -29.43 -12.72
C ASP A 85 15.51 -29.87 -11.52
N LYS A 86 14.90 -30.69 -10.66
CA LYS A 86 15.57 -31.25 -9.50
C LYS A 86 16.83 -32.00 -9.95
N PRO A 87 18.02 -31.72 -9.35
CA PRO A 87 19.24 -32.41 -9.71
C PRO A 87 19.13 -33.93 -9.54
N GLU A 88 19.83 -34.68 -10.37
CA GLU A 88 19.91 -36.12 -10.29
C GLU A 88 20.47 -36.56 -8.91
N GLY A 89 19.93 -37.62 -8.34
CA GLY A 89 20.29 -38.10 -7.01
C GLY A 89 19.60 -37.42 -5.84
N VAL A 90 18.87 -36.33 -6.06
CA VAL A 90 18.07 -35.70 -5.00
C VAL A 90 16.77 -36.46 -4.80
N SER A 91 16.48 -36.86 -3.57
CA SER A 91 15.31 -37.67 -3.21
C SER A 91 13.99 -37.04 -3.67
N ALA A 92 13.00 -37.91 -4.00
CA ALA A 92 11.72 -37.52 -4.58
C ALA A 92 10.88 -36.62 -3.64
N ASP A 93 11.01 -36.80 -2.32
CA ASP A 93 10.33 -36.04 -1.28
C ASP A 93 10.83 -34.61 -1.13
N LYS A 94 12.04 -34.31 -1.63
CA LYS A 94 12.60 -32.96 -1.58
C LYS A 94 11.90 -32.02 -2.58
N PRO A 95 11.72 -30.73 -2.20
CA PRO A 95 11.04 -29.78 -3.06
C PRO A 95 11.81 -29.51 -4.36
N LYS A 96 11.07 -29.15 -5.43
CA LYS A 96 11.65 -28.60 -6.65
C LYS A 96 12.19 -27.20 -6.40
N GLY A 97 13.05 -26.70 -7.29
CA GLY A 97 13.43 -25.30 -7.36
C GLY A 97 12.24 -24.39 -7.69
N PHE A 98 12.48 -23.11 -7.83
CA PHE A 98 11.47 -22.08 -8.04
C PHE A 98 11.97 -21.03 -9.03
N LYS A 99 11.03 -20.27 -9.62
CA LYS A 99 11.31 -19.27 -10.65
C LYS A 99 11.58 -17.90 -10.08
N GLN A 100 12.37 -17.10 -10.79
CA GLN A 100 12.50 -15.68 -10.53
C GLN A 100 11.12 -14.97 -10.51
N GLY A 101 10.94 -13.99 -9.63
CA GLY A 101 9.68 -13.27 -9.47
C GLY A 101 8.64 -14.01 -8.64
N SER A 102 8.91 -15.21 -8.16
CA SER A 102 8.07 -15.92 -7.20
C SER A 102 8.29 -15.37 -5.77
N LEU A 103 7.28 -15.55 -4.94
CA LEU A 103 7.37 -15.45 -3.48
C LEU A 103 7.46 -16.85 -2.92
N ILE A 104 8.55 -17.21 -2.26
CA ILE A 104 8.73 -18.51 -1.62
C ILE A 104 8.42 -18.44 -0.13
N VAL A 105 7.92 -19.58 0.40
CA VAL A 105 7.62 -19.73 1.82
C VAL A 105 8.63 -20.66 2.45
N GLY A 106 9.39 -20.17 3.42
CA GLY A 106 10.34 -20.94 4.23
C GLY A 106 9.85 -21.10 5.66
N LYS A 107 10.24 -22.19 6.35
CA LYS A 107 10.16 -22.30 7.81
C LYS A 107 11.38 -21.59 8.39
N TYR A 108 11.16 -20.60 9.28
CA TYR A 108 12.25 -19.92 9.98
C TYR A 108 12.95 -20.87 10.96
N ILE A 109 14.28 -20.99 10.86
CA ILE A 109 15.08 -21.90 11.67
C ILE A 109 16.24 -21.24 12.41
N ALA A 110 16.53 -19.96 12.16
CA ALA A 110 17.73 -19.30 12.69
C ALA A 110 17.84 -19.29 14.23
N SER A 111 16.73 -19.49 14.94
CA SER A 111 16.68 -19.59 16.41
C SER A 111 16.23 -20.99 16.90
N ASP A 112 16.21 -22.00 16.01
CA ASP A 112 15.76 -23.36 16.30
C ASP A 112 16.90 -24.34 16.00
N ASP A 113 17.73 -24.60 17.00
CA ASP A 113 18.86 -25.52 16.90
C ASP A 113 18.45 -26.92 16.44
N SER A 114 17.31 -27.41 16.90
CA SER A 114 16.80 -28.72 16.54
C SER A 114 16.39 -28.79 15.07
N ALA A 115 15.82 -27.73 14.54
CA ALA A 115 15.47 -27.64 13.13
C ALA A 115 16.72 -27.54 12.24
N ILE A 116 17.77 -26.85 12.69
CA ILE A 116 19.06 -26.82 11.98
C ILE A 116 19.71 -28.20 11.97
N ASP A 117 19.72 -28.90 13.09
CA ASP A 117 20.31 -30.24 13.20
C ASP A 117 19.51 -31.31 12.43
N ALA A 118 18.24 -31.07 12.17
CA ALA A 118 17.38 -31.94 11.33
C ALA A 118 17.59 -31.76 9.81
N LEU A 119 18.41 -30.79 9.38
CA LEU A 119 18.69 -30.55 7.96
C LEU A 119 19.32 -31.78 7.30
N SER A 120 18.98 -32.02 6.05
CA SER A 120 19.48 -33.12 5.23
C SER A 120 19.87 -32.65 3.82
N VAL A 121 20.73 -33.41 3.17
CA VAL A 121 21.12 -33.16 1.79
C VAL A 121 19.86 -33.19 0.90
N GLY A 122 19.77 -32.21 0.00
CA GLY A 122 18.59 -31.99 -0.85
C GLY A 122 17.60 -30.96 -0.30
N ASP A 123 17.67 -30.55 0.97
CA ASP A 123 16.90 -29.42 1.46
C ASP A 123 17.34 -28.11 0.78
N ILE A 124 16.40 -27.21 0.56
CA ILE A 124 16.69 -25.87 0.05
C ILE A 124 16.67 -24.91 1.23
N VAL A 125 17.76 -24.22 1.46
CA VAL A 125 17.92 -23.29 2.60
C VAL A 125 18.20 -21.89 2.15
N THR A 126 17.65 -20.92 2.92
CA THR A 126 17.99 -19.50 2.81
C THR A 126 19.01 -19.17 3.87
N PHE A 127 20.02 -18.41 3.51
CA PHE A 127 21.14 -18.04 4.36
C PHE A 127 21.66 -16.64 4.04
N GLU A 128 22.31 -16.01 5.01
CA GLU A 128 23.02 -14.74 4.82
C GLU A 128 24.22 -14.93 3.91
N TRP A 129 24.36 -14.06 2.91
CA TRP A 129 25.42 -14.15 1.92
C TRP A 129 25.78 -12.77 1.37
N ASP A 130 27.06 -12.45 1.33
CA ASP A 130 27.57 -11.22 0.68
C ASP A 130 27.39 -11.32 -0.84
N ILE A 131 26.24 -10.85 -1.33
CA ILE A 131 25.84 -10.94 -2.75
C ILE A 131 26.65 -9.97 -3.60
N ASN A 132 26.91 -8.78 -3.08
CA ASN A 132 27.60 -7.72 -3.80
C ASN A 132 29.13 -7.82 -3.69
N LYS A 133 29.65 -8.76 -2.89
CA LYS A 133 31.06 -9.06 -2.68
C LYS A 133 31.87 -7.86 -2.15
N ASN A 134 31.24 -7.04 -1.29
CA ASN A 134 31.89 -5.90 -0.66
C ASN A 134 32.64 -6.26 0.65
N GLY A 135 32.59 -7.52 1.08
CA GLY A 135 33.20 -8.04 2.30
C GLY A 135 32.33 -7.90 3.55
N THR A 136 31.10 -7.37 3.44
CA THR A 136 30.16 -7.23 4.53
C THR A 136 28.80 -7.76 4.11
N ILE A 137 28.10 -8.47 5.01
CA ILE A 137 26.72 -8.91 4.75
C ILE A 137 25.79 -7.81 5.24
N GLU A 138 25.09 -7.17 4.31
CA GLU A 138 24.16 -6.11 4.60
C GLU A 138 22.75 -6.66 4.88
N LYS A 139 21.90 -5.82 5.48
CA LYS A 139 20.50 -6.17 5.73
C LYS A 139 19.77 -6.47 4.41
N GLY A 140 19.21 -7.67 4.31
CA GLY A 140 18.49 -8.11 3.11
C GLY A 140 19.36 -8.85 2.09
N GLU A 141 20.64 -9.04 2.38
CA GLU A 141 21.53 -9.88 1.58
C GLU A 141 21.44 -11.33 2.05
N TYR A 142 20.69 -12.11 1.32
CA TYR A 142 20.57 -13.56 1.53
C TYR A 142 20.38 -14.27 0.21
N ASN A 143 20.91 -15.50 0.16
CA ASN A 143 20.77 -16.41 -0.96
C ASN A 143 19.91 -17.63 -0.56
N THR A 144 19.36 -18.32 -1.54
CA THR A 144 18.56 -19.53 -1.31
C THR A 144 18.97 -20.60 -2.30
N HIS A 145 19.66 -21.64 -1.81
CA HIS A 145 20.19 -22.72 -2.63
C HIS A 145 19.97 -24.09 -1.97
N ARG A 146 20.20 -25.15 -2.71
CA ARG A 146 20.06 -26.54 -2.26
C ARG A 146 21.30 -27.01 -1.53
N ILE A 147 21.12 -27.71 -0.41
CA ILE A 147 22.21 -28.38 0.33
C ILE A 147 22.69 -29.57 -0.48
N VAL A 148 24.01 -29.59 -0.78
CA VAL A 148 24.70 -30.68 -1.45
C VAL A 148 25.62 -31.45 -0.49
N LYS A 149 26.02 -30.83 0.66
CA LYS A 149 26.82 -31.46 1.69
C LYS A 149 26.50 -30.86 3.05
N ILE A 150 26.63 -31.64 4.12
CA ILE A 150 26.48 -31.18 5.51
C ILE A 150 27.69 -31.65 6.30
N ASP A 151 28.31 -30.71 6.98
CA ASP A 151 29.39 -31.00 7.95
C ASP A 151 28.82 -30.95 9.38
N ARG A 152 29.18 -31.97 10.19
CA ARG A 152 28.70 -32.11 11.57
C ARG A 152 29.87 -32.28 12.50
N ASP A 153 29.71 -31.81 13.73
CA ASP A 153 30.66 -32.06 14.80
C ASP A 153 30.55 -33.50 15.36
N ALA A 154 31.41 -33.83 16.33
CA ALA A 154 31.41 -35.11 17.01
C ALA A 154 30.09 -35.43 17.78
N SER A 155 29.31 -34.40 18.10
CA SER A 155 28.01 -34.54 18.78
C SER A 155 26.84 -34.69 17.78
N GLY A 156 27.12 -34.65 16.47
CA GLY A 156 26.11 -34.74 15.39
C GLY A 156 25.47 -33.42 15.05
N LYS A 157 25.87 -32.30 15.66
CA LYS A 157 25.32 -30.97 15.34
C LYS A 157 25.87 -30.46 14.02
N VAL A 158 25.03 -29.83 13.24
CA VAL A 158 25.44 -29.15 11.99
C VAL A 158 26.36 -27.98 12.30
N THR A 159 27.54 -27.98 11.73
CA THR A 159 28.50 -26.87 11.82
C THR A 159 28.48 -25.99 10.60
N SER A 160 28.39 -26.60 9.43
CA SER A 160 28.24 -25.90 8.14
C SER A 160 27.47 -26.75 7.14
N VAL A 161 26.95 -26.09 6.11
CA VAL A 161 26.38 -26.75 4.95
C VAL A 161 27.03 -26.20 3.69
N THR A 162 27.18 -27.06 2.68
CA THR A 162 27.59 -26.62 1.34
C THR A 162 26.35 -26.58 0.48
N THR A 163 26.11 -25.45 -0.16
CA THR A 163 24.92 -25.22 -1.00
C THR A 163 25.32 -25.01 -2.45
N GLN A 164 24.36 -25.26 -3.34
CA GLN A 164 24.48 -24.99 -4.78
C GLN A 164 23.11 -24.73 -5.38
N GLY A 165 23.04 -23.79 -6.33
CA GLY A 165 21.81 -23.56 -7.11
C GLY A 165 21.50 -24.73 -8.06
N ASP A 166 20.23 -25.02 -8.24
CA ASP A 166 19.78 -26.08 -9.15
C ASP A 166 20.09 -25.74 -10.62
N ASN A 167 20.00 -24.46 -10.99
CA ASN A 167 20.39 -23.98 -12.32
C ASN A 167 21.90 -23.75 -12.39
N ARG A 168 22.60 -24.79 -12.85
CA ARG A 168 24.07 -24.81 -12.95
C ARG A 168 24.66 -23.78 -13.92
N GLN A 169 23.88 -23.27 -14.86
CA GLN A 169 24.32 -22.22 -15.77
C GLN A 169 24.34 -20.84 -15.11
N MET A 170 23.45 -20.63 -14.17
CA MET A 170 23.31 -19.33 -13.47
C MET A 170 24.03 -19.34 -12.11
N ALA A 171 24.10 -20.48 -11.44
CA ALA A 171 24.75 -20.66 -10.14
C ALA A 171 26.04 -21.48 -10.31
N ILE A 172 27.11 -20.82 -10.70
CA ILE A 172 28.42 -21.46 -10.88
C ILE A 172 29.13 -21.56 -9.53
N GLY A 173 29.43 -22.79 -9.12
CA GLY A 173 30.15 -23.07 -7.88
C GLY A 173 29.23 -23.45 -6.71
N THR A 174 29.84 -23.53 -5.55
CA THR A 174 29.18 -23.89 -4.28
C THR A 174 29.51 -22.86 -3.21
N GLU A 175 28.58 -22.67 -2.28
CA GLU A 175 28.75 -21.81 -1.11
C GLU A 175 28.92 -22.67 0.15
N VAL A 176 29.90 -22.37 0.98
CA VAL A 176 30.04 -22.96 2.32
C VAL A 176 29.43 -22.00 3.33
N VAL A 177 28.33 -22.45 3.92
CA VAL A 177 27.47 -21.64 4.80
C VAL A 177 27.64 -22.14 6.24
N SER A 178 28.03 -21.26 7.13
CA SER A 178 28.13 -21.58 8.57
C SER A 178 26.71 -21.73 9.18
N ARG A 179 26.62 -22.53 10.27
CA ARG A 179 25.38 -22.71 11.04
C ARG A 179 24.70 -21.38 11.37
N GLY A 180 25.48 -20.39 11.82
CA GLY A 180 24.94 -19.08 12.23
C GLY A 180 24.38 -18.23 11.09
N ALA A 181 24.74 -18.53 9.85
CA ALA A 181 24.22 -17.81 8.67
C ALA A 181 22.88 -18.37 8.16
N LEU A 182 22.43 -19.54 8.63
CA LEU A 182 21.18 -20.17 8.20
C LEU A 182 19.97 -19.37 8.70
N ILE A 183 18.98 -19.20 7.84
CA ILE A 183 17.76 -18.42 8.10
C ILE A 183 16.52 -19.29 8.09
N ALA A 184 16.27 -20.00 6.98
CA ALA A 184 15.04 -20.73 6.77
C ALA A 184 15.22 -21.94 5.85
N VAL A 185 14.31 -22.91 5.96
CA VAL A 185 14.18 -24.05 5.03
C VAL A 185 12.96 -23.83 4.15
N TYR A 186 13.12 -23.97 2.85
CA TYR A 186 12.02 -23.87 1.88
C TYR A 186 11.00 -24.99 2.06
N THR A 187 9.74 -24.64 2.13
CA THR A 187 8.64 -25.59 2.40
C THR A 187 8.04 -26.24 1.14
N GLY A 188 8.60 -25.94 -0.05
CA GLY A 188 8.03 -26.38 -1.32
C GLY A 188 6.85 -25.52 -1.81
N LYS A 189 6.51 -24.42 -1.10
CA LYS A 189 5.41 -23.55 -1.49
C LYS A 189 5.96 -22.28 -2.14
N GLU A 190 5.52 -22.02 -3.37
CA GLU A 190 5.78 -20.78 -4.10
C GLU A 190 4.49 -20.14 -4.58
N ILE A 191 4.49 -18.82 -4.68
CA ILE A 191 3.41 -18.01 -5.24
C ILE A 191 4.02 -17.22 -6.39
N GLY A 192 3.68 -17.60 -7.62
CA GLY A 192 4.23 -16.98 -8.82
C GLY A 192 3.82 -15.52 -8.97
N GLY A 193 4.73 -14.67 -9.48
CA GLY A 193 4.47 -13.27 -9.84
C GLY A 193 4.43 -12.27 -8.69
N ILE A 194 4.05 -12.68 -7.49
CA ILE A 194 3.92 -11.77 -6.33
C ILE A 194 5.29 -11.31 -5.81
N GLY A 195 6.31 -12.18 -5.87
CA GLY A 195 7.67 -11.85 -5.43
C GLY A 195 8.25 -10.66 -6.20
N GLY A 196 8.07 -10.62 -7.51
CA GLY A 196 8.50 -9.49 -8.35
C GLY A 196 7.80 -8.17 -7.99
N ALA A 197 6.49 -8.21 -7.76
CA ALA A 197 5.72 -7.04 -7.34
C ALA A 197 6.17 -6.52 -5.97
N LEU A 198 6.41 -7.43 -5.00
CA LEU A 198 6.90 -7.05 -3.67
C LEU A 198 8.33 -6.51 -3.72
N SER A 199 9.19 -7.12 -4.53
CA SER A 199 10.56 -6.64 -4.75
C SER A 199 10.56 -5.24 -5.36
N PHE A 200 9.73 -5.00 -6.39
CA PHE A 200 9.56 -3.67 -6.96
C PHE A 200 9.05 -2.66 -5.91
N LEU A 201 8.01 -3.01 -5.16
CA LEU A 201 7.44 -2.13 -4.12
C LEU A 201 8.44 -1.80 -3.01
N SER A 202 9.35 -2.73 -2.68
CA SER A 202 10.41 -2.54 -1.70
C SER A 202 11.63 -1.78 -2.24
N SER A 203 11.73 -1.61 -3.57
CA SER A 203 12.79 -0.82 -4.19
C SER A 203 12.57 0.69 -3.95
N ARG A 204 13.65 1.48 -4.00
CA ARG A 204 13.58 2.95 -3.84
C ARG A 204 12.61 3.60 -4.81
N LEU A 205 12.62 3.17 -6.08
CA LEU A 205 11.73 3.68 -7.13
C LEU A 205 10.28 3.21 -6.90
N GLY A 206 10.06 1.93 -6.64
CA GLY A 206 8.73 1.37 -6.42
C GLY A 206 8.06 1.97 -5.18
N PHE A 207 8.79 2.12 -4.07
CA PHE A 207 8.30 2.79 -2.87
C PHE A 207 7.93 4.26 -3.17
N GLY A 208 8.80 4.99 -3.86
CA GLY A 208 8.54 6.37 -4.25
C GLY A 208 7.30 6.53 -5.12
N LEU A 209 7.16 5.71 -6.16
CA LEU A 209 6.06 5.80 -7.12
C LEU A 209 4.75 5.24 -6.58
N CYS A 210 4.78 4.12 -5.85
CA CYS A 210 3.56 3.43 -5.42
C CYS A 210 3.05 3.88 -4.06
N ILE A 211 3.90 4.43 -3.20
CA ILE A 211 3.53 4.84 -1.84
C ILE A 211 3.66 6.36 -1.68
N LEU A 212 4.84 6.91 -1.90
CA LEU A 212 5.12 8.31 -1.58
C LEU A 212 4.38 9.28 -2.50
N LEU A 213 4.36 9.02 -3.81
CA LEU A 213 3.70 9.90 -4.80
C LEU A 213 2.17 9.93 -4.63
N PRO A 214 1.44 8.80 -4.49
CA PRO A 214 0.01 8.83 -4.21
C PRO A 214 -0.30 9.51 -2.87
N LEU A 215 0.53 9.31 -1.84
CA LEU A 215 0.37 9.95 -0.53
C LEU A 215 0.49 11.47 -0.65
N ALA A 216 1.50 11.95 -1.37
CA ALA A 216 1.70 13.39 -1.62
C ALA A 216 0.54 13.99 -2.41
N ALA A 217 0.10 13.33 -3.48
CA ALA A 217 -1.04 13.77 -4.28
C ALA A 217 -2.33 13.84 -3.44
N PHE A 218 -2.58 12.83 -2.60
CA PHE A 218 -3.70 12.80 -1.68
C PHE A 218 -3.62 13.94 -0.64
N PHE A 219 -2.45 14.18 -0.07
CA PHE A 219 -2.24 15.26 0.88
C PHE A 219 -2.55 16.64 0.25
N ILE A 220 -2.06 16.88 -0.97
CA ILE A 220 -2.34 18.11 -1.72
C ILE A 220 -3.84 18.25 -1.98
N TYR A 221 -4.51 17.16 -2.40
CA TYR A 221 -5.97 17.16 -2.59
C TYR A 221 -6.71 17.54 -1.30
N GLN A 222 -6.39 16.92 -0.17
CA GLN A 222 -7.01 17.22 1.12
C GLN A 222 -6.75 18.66 1.55
N LEU A 223 -5.54 19.18 1.32
CA LEU A 223 -5.20 20.57 1.62
C LEU A 223 -6.07 21.54 0.82
N VAL A 224 -6.26 21.28 -0.48
CA VAL A 224 -7.14 22.10 -1.35
C VAL A 224 -8.60 22.04 -0.88
N VAL A 225 -9.10 20.85 -0.53
CA VAL A 225 -10.47 20.69 0.02
C VAL A 225 -10.62 21.45 1.33
N PHE A 226 -9.65 21.34 2.23
CA PHE A 226 -9.64 22.06 3.50
C PHE A 226 -9.68 23.58 3.31
N ILE A 227 -8.79 24.12 2.47
CA ILE A 227 -8.76 25.56 2.17
C ILE A 227 -10.08 26.04 1.59
N ARG A 228 -10.65 25.30 0.63
CA ARG A 228 -11.98 25.63 0.04
C ARG A 228 -13.08 25.63 1.09
N THR A 229 -13.07 24.68 2.01
CA THR A 229 -14.07 24.58 3.09
C THR A 229 -13.94 25.77 4.03
N VAL A 230 -12.73 26.13 4.46
CA VAL A 230 -12.49 27.30 5.33
C VAL A 230 -12.95 28.60 4.66
N ILE A 231 -12.63 28.78 3.37
CA ILE A 231 -13.09 29.96 2.62
C ILE A 231 -14.60 30.00 2.51
N SER A 232 -15.28 28.86 2.26
CA SER A 232 -16.74 28.78 2.16
C SER A 232 -17.40 29.17 3.48
N VAL A 233 -16.94 28.59 4.60
CA VAL A 233 -17.46 28.94 5.95
C VAL A 233 -17.29 30.41 6.27
N LYS A 234 -16.13 30.97 5.94
CA LYS A 234 -15.87 32.41 6.14
C LYS A 234 -16.77 33.31 5.30
N ASN A 235 -17.07 32.91 4.06
CA ASN A 235 -17.94 33.66 3.16
C ASN A 235 -19.41 33.56 3.57
N ASP A 236 -19.85 32.37 4.03
CA ASP A 236 -21.21 32.16 4.52
C ASP A 236 -21.46 32.97 5.80
N GLY A 237 -20.47 33.02 6.70
CA GLY A 237 -20.51 33.90 7.88
C GLY A 237 -20.63 35.39 7.53
N LYS A 238 -19.92 35.86 6.51
CA LYS A 238 -20.03 37.25 6.03
C LYS A 238 -21.41 37.55 5.44
N LYS A 239 -22.00 36.60 4.68
CA LYS A 239 -23.35 36.77 4.13
C LYS A 239 -24.42 36.87 5.22
N MET A 240 -24.32 36.06 6.26
CA MET A 240 -25.24 36.09 7.39
C MET A 240 -25.15 37.43 8.17
N ILE A 241 -23.92 37.92 8.40
CA ILE A 241 -23.71 39.24 9.05
C ILE A 241 -24.31 40.35 8.19
N THR A 242 -24.08 40.34 6.86
CA THR A 242 -24.60 41.33 5.94
C THR A 242 -26.13 41.37 5.91
N GLN A 243 -26.78 40.20 5.94
CA GLN A 243 -28.27 40.11 5.98
C GLN A 243 -28.82 40.64 7.31
N ALA A 244 -28.18 40.29 8.42
CA ALA A 244 -28.59 40.82 9.72
C ALA A 244 -28.43 42.37 9.81
N ASP A 245 -27.35 42.89 9.21
CA ASP A 245 -27.11 44.33 9.14
C ASP A 245 -28.17 45.02 8.25
N GLU A 246 -28.56 44.44 7.11
CA GLU A 246 -29.64 44.93 6.23
C GLU A 246 -30.98 44.97 6.94
N GLU A 247 -31.34 43.92 7.70
CA GLU A 247 -32.59 43.88 8.46
C GLU A 247 -32.59 44.91 9.56
N LEU A 248 -31.47 45.11 10.28
CA LEU A 248 -31.34 46.14 11.29
C LEU A 248 -31.53 47.58 10.73
N ILE A 249 -30.93 47.84 9.56
CA ILE A 249 -31.06 49.13 8.86
C ILE A 249 -32.51 49.38 8.46
N LYS A 250 -33.17 48.34 7.91
CA LYS A 250 -34.61 48.41 7.52
C LYS A 250 -35.48 48.70 8.73
N GLN A 251 -35.27 48.01 9.84
CA GLN A 251 -36.03 48.24 11.07
C GLN A 251 -35.87 49.67 11.59
N ARG A 252 -34.65 50.17 11.67
CA ARG A 252 -34.39 51.57 12.08
C ARG A 252 -35.02 52.59 11.16
N ALA A 253 -34.99 52.37 9.85
CA ALA A 253 -35.63 53.25 8.90
C ALA A 253 -37.15 53.28 9.07
N ILE A 254 -37.80 52.15 9.34
CA ILE A 254 -39.23 52.06 9.62
C ILE A 254 -39.57 52.76 10.93
N GLU A 255 -38.84 52.56 11.99
CA GLU A 255 -39.04 53.25 13.28
C GLU A 255 -38.93 54.76 13.13
N GLU A 256 -37.93 55.25 12.42
CA GLU A 256 -37.77 56.66 12.15
C GLU A 256 -38.90 57.25 11.34
N TYR A 257 -39.38 56.55 10.36
CA TYR A 257 -40.54 56.96 9.54
C TYR A 257 -41.80 57.03 10.38
N LEU A 258 -42.09 56.05 11.22
CA LEU A 258 -43.24 56.03 12.11
C LEU A 258 -43.17 57.17 13.13
N ARG A 259 -42.03 57.43 13.70
CA ARG A 259 -41.83 58.56 14.64
C ARG A 259 -42.10 59.89 13.97
N LYS A 260 -41.63 60.15 12.77
CA LYS A 260 -41.93 61.39 12.02
C LYS A 260 -43.40 61.53 11.67
N GLN A 261 -44.11 60.43 11.40
CA GLN A 261 -45.57 60.46 11.19
C GLN A 261 -46.35 60.79 12.47
N GLU A 262 -45.90 60.34 13.64
CA GLU A 262 -46.51 60.65 14.91
C GLU A 262 -46.28 62.13 15.33
N GLU A 263 -45.11 62.67 15.05
CA GLU A 263 -44.82 64.08 15.25
C GLU A 263 -45.70 64.99 14.38
N ASN A 264 -45.87 64.69 13.09
CA ASN A 264 -46.70 65.44 12.17
C ASN A 264 -48.23 65.33 12.44
N LYS A 265 -48.68 64.41 13.29
CA LYS A 265 -50.08 64.30 13.71
C LYS A 265 -50.40 65.09 14.99
N LYS A 266 -49.40 65.62 15.69
CA LYS A 266 -49.54 66.37 16.94
C LYS A 266 -49.54 67.89 16.72
N ASP A 267 -49.12 68.34 15.55
CA ASP A 267 -49.29 69.72 15.07
C ASP A 267 -50.56 69.86 14.24
#